data_e391e7fe3c758cd6359966f395a8bb97
#
_entry.id   e391e7fe3c758cd6359966f395a8bb97
#
_cell.length_a   1.000
_cell.length_b   1.000
_cell.length_c   1.000
_cell.angle_alpha   90.00
_cell.angle_beta   90.00
_cell.angle_gamma   90.00
#
_symmetry.space_group_name_H-M   'P 1'
#
loop_
_entity.id
_entity.type
_entity.pdbx_description
1 polymer ?
#
loop_
_entity_poly.entity_id
_entity_poly.type
_entity_poly.pdbx_seq_one_letter_code
_entity_poly.pdbx_strand_id
1 'polypeptide(L)'
;MSALDRLTTLDTSFLWLERPDAPVHVGAVAVFEGAPLLDERGEPRLDELRARVLARLDRLPRLRRRLARVPLDLDRPVWVDDPDFDIADHVRAVRVPAPGDDEQLRRLAERLHSESLPRARPLWDLHVVTGLAGD
;
A
#
# COMPACT_ATOMS: atom_id res chain seq x y z
N MET A 1 24.98 19.31 1.35
CA MET A 1 24.21 18.67 2.43
C MET A 1 22.77 18.60 1.98
N SER A 2 22.28 17.40 1.72
CA SER A 2 20.86 17.22 1.40
C SER A 2 20.05 17.56 2.65
N ALA A 3 19.11 18.49 2.54
CA ALA A 3 18.19 18.79 3.63
C ALA A 3 17.42 17.49 3.98
N LEU A 4 17.40 17.12 5.24
CA LEU A 4 16.64 15.97 5.71
C LEU A 4 15.15 16.20 5.38
N ASP A 5 14.55 15.27 4.64
CA ASP A 5 13.11 15.32 4.30
C ASP A 5 12.29 14.93 5.55
N ARG A 6 11.97 15.94 6.37
CA ARG A 6 11.21 15.75 7.60
C ARG A 6 9.71 15.66 7.32
N LEU A 7 9.01 14.89 8.14
CA LEU A 7 7.56 14.94 8.13
C LEU A 7 7.07 16.35 8.48
N THR A 8 5.94 16.73 7.87
CA THR A 8 5.24 17.94 8.28
C THR A 8 4.69 17.78 9.71
N THR A 9 4.38 18.87 10.37
CA THR A 9 3.75 18.82 11.70
C THR A 9 2.42 18.08 11.66
N LEU A 10 1.65 18.29 10.59
CA LEU A 10 0.36 17.62 10.39
C LEU A 10 0.52 16.11 10.23
N ASP A 11 1.43 15.67 9.36
CA ASP A 11 1.70 14.23 9.16
C ASP A 11 2.19 13.58 10.45
N THR A 12 3.02 14.29 11.22
CA THR A 12 3.50 13.81 12.52
C THR A 12 2.35 13.62 13.50
N SER A 13 1.37 14.54 13.52
CA SER A 13 0.21 14.41 14.40
C SER A 13 -0.65 13.20 14.02
N PHE A 14 -0.82 12.88 12.74
CA PHE A 14 -1.51 11.67 12.31
C PHE A 14 -0.80 10.40 12.77
N LEU A 15 0.54 10.36 12.73
CA LEU A 15 1.29 9.22 13.26
C LEU A 15 1.11 9.00 14.77
N TRP A 16 0.87 10.07 15.52
CA TRP A 16 0.63 9.99 16.97
C TRP A 16 -0.81 9.61 17.29
N LEU A 17 -1.75 10.00 16.44
CA LEU A 17 -3.16 9.65 16.59
C LEU A 17 -3.44 8.19 16.19
N GLU A 18 -2.59 7.64 15.31
CA GLU A 18 -2.75 6.26 14.85
C GLU A 18 -2.56 5.26 15.99
N ARG A 19 -3.52 4.37 16.13
CA ARG A 19 -3.50 3.27 17.09
C ARG A 19 -3.73 1.95 16.36
N PRO A 20 -3.34 0.81 16.94
CA PRO A 20 -3.55 -0.51 16.32
C PRO A 20 -5.03 -0.81 15.99
N ASP A 21 -5.95 -0.25 16.77
CA ASP A 21 -7.40 -0.37 16.60
C ASP A 21 -8.03 0.79 15.81
N ALA A 22 -7.24 1.78 15.43
CA ALA A 22 -7.69 2.96 14.70
C ALA A 22 -6.58 3.48 13.76
N PRO A 23 -6.31 2.77 12.64
CA PRO A 23 -5.32 3.23 11.66
C PRO A 23 -5.76 4.54 11.00
N VAL A 24 -4.78 5.39 10.72
CA VAL A 24 -5.01 6.70 10.09
C VAL A 24 -4.31 6.72 8.73
N HIS A 25 -4.94 6.14 7.73
CA HIS A 25 -4.46 6.15 6.35
C HIS A 25 -5.64 6.29 5.37
N VAL A 26 -5.35 6.59 4.12
CA VAL A 26 -6.34 6.72 3.06
C VAL A 26 -6.30 5.49 2.18
N GLY A 27 -7.47 4.94 1.87
CA GLY A 27 -7.63 3.85 0.93
C GLY A 27 -8.61 4.19 -0.18
N ALA A 28 -8.51 3.49 -1.30
CA ALA A 28 -9.47 3.56 -2.40
C ALA A 28 -9.68 2.15 -2.98
N VAL A 29 -10.90 1.90 -3.44
CA VAL A 29 -11.26 0.70 -4.20
C VAL A 29 -11.66 1.14 -5.60
N ALA A 30 -11.11 0.49 -6.62
CA ALA A 30 -11.49 0.69 -8.01
C ALA A 30 -11.75 -0.67 -8.65
N VAL A 31 -12.82 -0.76 -9.44
CA VAL A 31 -13.20 -1.97 -10.17
C VAL A 31 -12.92 -1.74 -11.64
N PHE A 32 -12.29 -2.71 -12.28
CA PHE A 32 -11.90 -2.68 -13.68
C PHE A 32 -12.38 -3.94 -14.39
N GLU A 33 -12.49 -3.89 -15.71
CA GLU A 33 -12.62 -5.10 -16.51
C GLU A 33 -11.37 -5.97 -16.35
N GLY A 34 -11.56 -7.24 -15.97
CA GLY A 34 -10.48 -8.14 -15.58
C GLY A 34 -9.64 -8.63 -16.75
N ALA A 35 -10.25 -8.87 -17.93
CA ALA A 35 -9.62 -9.53 -19.06
C ALA A 35 -8.20 -9.02 -19.44
N PRO A 36 -7.90 -7.71 -19.45
CA PRO A 36 -6.54 -7.23 -19.75
C PRO A 36 -5.52 -7.46 -18.62
N LEU A 37 -5.99 -7.74 -17.40
CA LEU A 37 -5.16 -7.88 -16.20
C LEU A 37 -4.96 -9.34 -15.79
N LEU A 38 -5.71 -10.26 -16.39
CA LEU A 38 -5.66 -11.68 -16.08
C LEU A 38 -4.90 -12.45 -17.16
N ASP A 39 -4.30 -13.57 -16.77
CA ASP A 39 -3.74 -14.54 -17.69
C ASP A 39 -4.81 -15.52 -18.20
N GLU A 40 -4.41 -16.50 -19.03
CA GLU A 40 -5.30 -17.53 -19.59
C GLU A 40 -5.93 -18.44 -18.53
N ARG A 41 -5.41 -18.44 -17.30
CA ARG A 41 -5.91 -19.20 -16.15
C ARG A 41 -6.81 -18.39 -15.24
N GLY A 42 -7.04 -17.11 -15.59
CA GLY A 42 -7.78 -16.17 -14.74
C GLY A 42 -7.03 -15.66 -13.52
N GLU A 43 -5.70 -15.83 -13.52
CA GLU A 43 -4.84 -15.29 -12.45
C GLU A 43 -4.28 -13.91 -12.84
N PRO A 44 -4.10 -12.99 -11.89
CA PRO A 44 -3.60 -11.67 -12.19
C PRO A 44 -2.16 -11.72 -12.70
N ARG A 45 -1.87 -10.98 -13.76
CA ARG A 45 -0.52 -10.77 -14.31
C ARG A 45 0.32 -9.93 -13.35
N LEU A 46 0.54 -10.46 -12.16
CA LEU A 46 1.07 -9.72 -11.02
C LEU A 46 2.48 -9.18 -11.29
N ASP A 47 3.33 -9.96 -11.95
CA ASP A 47 4.71 -9.54 -12.25
C ASP A 47 4.75 -8.41 -13.28
N GLU A 48 3.87 -8.43 -14.29
CA GLU A 48 3.74 -7.31 -15.23
C GLU A 48 3.24 -6.05 -14.54
N LEU A 49 2.29 -6.20 -13.61
CA LEU A 49 1.76 -5.08 -12.84
C LEU A 49 2.83 -4.49 -11.91
N ARG A 50 3.57 -5.35 -11.21
CA ARG A 50 4.71 -4.94 -10.37
C ARG A 50 5.76 -4.17 -11.18
N ALA A 51 6.13 -4.68 -12.36
CA ALA A 51 7.07 -4.02 -13.26
C ALA A 51 6.57 -2.63 -13.70
N ARG A 52 5.27 -2.52 -14.03
CA ARG A 52 4.65 -1.24 -14.42
C ARG A 52 4.61 -0.23 -13.27
N VAL A 53 4.31 -0.69 -12.06
CA VAL A 53 4.34 0.17 -10.87
C VAL A 53 5.78 0.62 -10.60
N LEU A 54 6.72 -0.31 -10.56
CA LEU A 54 8.13 -0.06 -10.30
C LEU A 54 8.71 1.00 -11.26
N ALA A 55 8.40 0.90 -12.56
CA ALA A 55 8.83 1.87 -13.57
C ALA A 55 8.29 3.30 -13.36
N ARG A 56 7.27 3.49 -12.53
CA ARG A 56 6.70 4.80 -12.20
C ARG A 56 7.19 5.36 -10.88
N LEU A 57 7.78 4.53 -10.03
CA LEU A 57 8.24 4.97 -8.69
C LEU A 57 9.37 6.00 -8.75
N ASP A 58 10.13 6.05 -9.84
CA ASP A 58 11.15 7.09 -10.05
C ASP A 58 10.56 8.52 -10.07
N ARG A 59 9.27 8.63 -10.44
CA ARG A 59 8.52 9.90 -10.41
C ARG A 59 7.89 10.18 -9.05
N LEU A 60 7.87 9.20 -8.16
CA LEU A 60 7.24 9.25 -6.85
C LEU A 60 8.22 8.70 -5.79
N PRO A 61 9.37 9.35 -5.58
CA PRO A 61 10.46 8.82 -4.75
C PRO A 61 10.03 8.54 -3.32
N ARG A 62 8.99 9.22 -2.81
CA ARG A 62 8.47 9.00 -1.47
C ARG A 62 7.88 7.59 -1.28
N LEU A 63 7.39 6.95 -2.34
CA LEU A 63 6.89 5.58 -2.30
C LEU A 63 8.00 4.51 -2.18
N ARG A 64 9.28 4.93 -2.23
CA ARG A 64 10.45 4.07 -1.96
C ARG A 64 11.13 4.43 -0.63
N ARG A 65 10.51 5.30 0.16
CA ARG A 65 11.06 5.78 1.41
C ARG A 65 10.25 5.29 2.59
N ARG A 66 10.93 4.96 3.65
CA ARG A 66 10.34 4.61 4.95
C ARG A 66 10.58 5.71 5.97
N LEU A 67 9.84 5.64 7.06
CA LEU A 67 10.04 6.54 8.18
C LEU A 67 11.21 6.09 9.05
N ALA A 68 12.08 7.02 9.39
CA ALA A 68 13.09 6.84 10.41
C ALA A 68 12.82 7.78 11.58
N ARG A 69 12.82 7.23 12.80
CA ARG A 69 12.73 8.04 14.02
C ARG A 69 14.06 8.70 14.30
N VAL A 70 14.00 9.93 14.78
CA VAL A 70 15.18 10.61 15.33
C VAL A 70 15.46 10.03 16.72
N PRO A 71 16.73 9.76 17.08
CA PRO A 71 17.08 9.25 18.40
C PRO A 71 16.49 10.11 19.52
N LEU A 72 15.96 9.45 20.55
CA LEU A 72 15.32 10.07 21.72
C LEU A 72 14.09 10.94 21.38
N ASP A 73 13.53 10.76 20.18
CA ASP A 73 12.41 11.57 19.68
C ASP A 73 12.65 13.09 19.78
N LEU A 74 13.92 13.51 19.62
CA LEU A 74 14.33 14.92 19.72
C LEU A 74 13.85 15.79 18.56
N ASP A 75 13.40 15.17 17.47
CA ASP A 75 12.84 15.86 16.31
C ASP A 75 11.79 14.97 15.61
N ARG A 76 11.07 15.55 14.66
CA ARG A 76 10.08 14.83 13.87
C ARG A 76 10.74 13.72 13.04
N PRO A 77 10.02 12.61 12.77
CA PRO A 77 10.51 11.57 11.88
C PRO A 77 10.94 12.11 10.52
N VAL A 78 11.88 11.43 9.88
CA VAL A 78 12.40 11.78 8.57
C VAL A 78 12.12 10.67 7.58
N TRP A 79 11.96 11.04 6.31
CA TRP A 79 11.90 10.08 5.21
C TRP A 79 13.32 9.70 4.81
N VAL A 80 13.60 8.40 4.80
CA VAL A 80 14.86 7.83 4.34
C VAL A 80 14.59 6.81 3.24
N ASP A 81 15.52 6.66 2.32
CA ASP A 81 15.40 5.61 1.32
C ASP A 81 15.40 4.25 2.02
N ASP A 82 14.53 3.35 1.55
CA ASP A 82 14.46 2.00 2.08
C ASP A 82 15.43 1.11 1.29
N PRO A 83 16.53 0.63 1.91
CA PRO A 83 17.51 -0.21 1.22
C PRO A 83 16.97 -1.59 0.89
N ASP A 84 15.95 -2.05 1.63
CA ASP A 84 15.35 -3.38 1.49
C ASP A 84 14.03 -3.33 0.71
N PHE A 85 13.78 -2.24 -0.04
CA PHE A 85 12.55 -2.07 -0.80
C PHE A 85 12.32 -3.20 -1.79
N ASP A 86 11.25 -3.97 -1.60
CA ASP A 86 10.77 -4.99 -2.54
C ASP A 86 9.34 -4.65 -2.99
N ILE A 87 9.12 -4.52 -4.29
CA ILE A 87 7.79 -4.27 -4.86
C ILE A 87 6.81 -5.39 -4.53
N ALA A 88 7.28 -6.63 -4.33
CA ALA A 88 6.43 -7.76 -4.00
C ALA A 88 5.77 -7.63 -2.62
N ASP A 89 6.39 -6.91 -1.70
CA ASP A 89 5.81 -6.62 -0.39
C ASP A 89 4.65 -5.63 -0.46
N HIS A 90 4.62 -4.81 -1.50
CA HIS A 90 3.65 -3.74 -1.68
C HIS A 90 2.53 -4.08 -2.66
N VAL A 91 2.81 -4.87 -3.69
CA VAL A 91 1.82 -5.23 -4.73
C VAL A 91 1.53 -6.71 -4.62
N ARG A 92 0.34 -7.04 -4.08
CA ARG A 92 -0.06 -8.41 -3.75
C ARG A 92 -1.40 -8.76 -4.37
N ALA A 93 -1.59 -10.04 -4.69
CA ALA A 93 -2.88 -10.56 -5.12
C ALA A 93 -3.68 -11.08 -3.92
N VAL A 94 -4.98 -10.85 -3.94
CA VAL A 94 -5.95 -11.38 -2.98
C VAL A 94 -7.18 -11.85 -3.75
N ARG A 95 -7.73 -13.00 -3.38
CA ARG A 95 -8.94 -13.53 -3.98
C ARG A 95 -10.14 -13.37 -3.04
N VAL A 96 -11.24 -12.85 -3.55
CA VAL A 96 -12.54 -12.87 -2.85
C VAL A 96 -13.08 -14.31 -2.92
N PRO A 97 -13.61 -14.87 -1.82
CA PRO A 97 -14.24 -16.18 -1.85
C PRO A 97 -15.53 -16.16 -2.69
N ALA A 98 -15.87 -17.31 -3.29
CA ALA A 98 -17.13 -17.43 -4.01
C ALA A 98 -18.33 -17.11 -3.08
N PRO A 99 -19.38 -16.45 -3.58
CA PRO A 99 -19.68 -16.09 -4.96
C PRO A 99 -19.00 -14.81 -5.49
N GLY A 100 -18.22 -14.09 -4.69
CA GLY A 100 -17.50 -12.89 -5.12
C GLY A 100 -18.40 -11.66 -5.29
N ASP A 101 -19.44 -11.55 -4.49
CA ASP A 101 -20.39 -10.44 -4.54
C ASP A 101 -19.83 -9.15 -3.92
N ASP A 102 -20.57 -8.06 -4.09
CA ASP A 102 -20.19 -6.73 -3.60
C ASP A 102 -20.01 -6.70 -2.08
N GLU A 103 -20.80 -7.49 -1.35
CA GLU A 103 -20.69 -7.55 0.12
C GLU A 103 -19.39 -8.21 0.55
N GLN A 104 -18.94 -9.24 -0.16
CA GLN A 104 -17.66 -9.89 0.11
C GLN A 104 -16.48 -8.99 -0.25
N LEU A 105 -16.58 -8.24 -1.37
CA LEU A 105 -15.59 -7.22 -1.72
C LEU A 105 -15.52 -6.12 -0.64
N ARG A 106 -16.67 -5.63 -0.16
CA ARG A 106 -16.73 -4.63 0.89
C ARG A 106 -16.05 -5.12 2.18
N ARG A 107 -16.36 -6.34 2.63
CA ARG A 107 -15.74 -6.93 3.82
C ARG A 107 -14.23 -7.12 3.67
N LEU A 108 -13.78 -7.51 2.48
CA LEU A 108 -12.35 -7.61 2.20
C LEU A 108 -11.68 -6.23 2.29
N ALA A 109 -12.27 -5.22 1.65
CA ALA A 109 -11.75 -3.86 1.66
C ALA A 109 -11.69 -3.29 3.10
N GLU A 110 -12.73 -3.48 3.91
CA GLU A 110 -12.77 -3.08 5.31
C GLU A 110 -11.67 -3.74 6.12
N ARG A 111 -11.47 -5.05 5.96
CA ARG A 111 -10.41 -5.78 6.63
C ARG A 111 -9.03 -5.26 6.26
N LEU A 112 -8.73 -5.12 4.97
CA LEU A 112 -7.45 -4.60 4.48
C LEU A 112 -7.22 -3.17 4.95
N HIS A 113 -8.28 -2.35 4.98
CA HIS A 113 -8.18 -0.96 5.43
C HIS A 113 -8.06 -0.84 6.96
N SER A 114 -8.47 -1.85 7.73
CA SER A 114 -8.30 -1.87 9.18
C SER A 114 -6.90 -2.27 9.64
N GLU A 115 -6.07 -2.78 8.74
CA GLU A 115 -4.70 -3.18 9.04
C GLU A 115 -3.77 -1.96 8.96
N SER A 116 -3.03 -1.67 10.04
CA SER A 116 -2.03 -0.59 10.04
C SER A 116 -0.88 -0.91 9.09
N LEU A 117 -0.43 0.11 8.34
CA LEU A 117 0.74 -0.03 7.47
C LEU A 117 2.03 -0.18 8.31
N PRO A 118 2.86 -1.20 8.05
CA PRO A 118 4.11 -1.39 8.78
C PRO A 118 5.07 -0.21 8.59
N ARG A 119 5.49 0.43 9.68
CA ARG A 119 6.37 1.63 9.63
C ARG A 119 7.82 1.32 9.27
N ALA A 120 8.19 0.04 9.26
CA ALA A 120 9.53 -0.41 8.87
C ALA A 120 9.78 -0.37 7.36
N ARG A 121 8.73 -0.16 6.55
CA ARG A 121 8.77 -0.09 5.09
C ARG A 121 7.96 1.11 4.59
N PRO A 122 8.00 1.45 3.29
CA PRO A 122 7.15 2.50 2.71
C PRO A 122 5.68 2.31 3.03
N LEU A 123 4.99 3.40 3.37
CA LEU A 123 3.63 3.40 3.93
C LEU A 123 2.56 3.33 2.84
N TRP A 124 2.56 2.28 2.05
CA TRP A 124 1.53 2.00 1.06
C TRP A 124 1.44 0.52 0.72
N ASP A 125 0.26 0.08 0.34
CA ASP A 125 -0.02 -1.25 -0.19
C ASP A 125 -0.99 -1.15 -1.37
N LEU A 126 -0.86 -2.05 -2.34
CA LEU A 126 -1.75 -2.24 -3.47
C LEU A 126 -2.19 -3.70 -3.52
N HIS A 127 -3.48 -3.93 -3.40
CA HIS A 127 -4.06 -5.27 -3.48
C HIS A 127 -4.80 -5.44 -4.80
N VAL A 128 -4.38 -6.42 -5.60
CA VAL A 128 -5.07 -6.84 -6.81
C VAL A 128 -6.08 -7.89 -6.41
N VAL A 129 -7.34 -7.51 -6.41
CA VAL A 129 -8.44 -8.38 -5.98
C VAL A 129 -9.04 -9.10 -7.18
N THR A 130 -9.14 -10.42 -7.09
CA THR A 130 -9.77 -11.28 -8.12
C THR A 130 -10.91 -12.10 -7.53
N GLY A 131 -11.69 -12.76 -8.39
CA GLY A 131 -12.80 -13.61 -7.98
C GLY A 131 -14.09 -12.86 -7.74
N LEU A 132 -14.25 -11.67 -8.32
CA LEU A 132 -15.52 -10.94 -8.30
C LEU A 132 -16.55 -11.62 -9.21
N ALA A 133 -17.82 -11.61 -8.80
CA ALA A 133 -18.91 -12.10 -9.61
C ALA A 133 -19.13 -11.16 -10.82
N GLY A 134 -19.25 -11.75 -12.03
CA GLY A 134 -19.51 -10.98 -13.25
C GLY A 134 -18.29 -10.79 -14.17
N ASP A 135 -17.16 -11.38 -13.83
CA ASP A 135 -16.00 -11.50 -14.74
C ASP A 135 -16.20 -12.64 -15.76
#